data_384eee11c08ceef26f106bab96a39330
#
_entry.id   384eee11c08ceef26f106bab96a39330
#
_cell.length_a   1.000
_cell.length_b   1.000
_cell.length_c   1.000
_cell.angle_alpha   90.00
_cell.angle_beta   90.00
_cell.angle_gamma   90.00
#
_symmetry.space_group_name_H-M   'P 1'
#
loop_
_entity.id
_entity.type
_entity.pdbx_description
1 polymer ?
#
loop_
_entity_poly.entity_id
_entity_poly.type
_entity_poly.pdbx_seq_one_letter_code
_entity_poly.pdbx_strand_id
1 'polypeptide(L)'
;AHANGMEYHAWIPAMLQHGLDSTLYAVNRKGESAYSVQAYVPYYKCLCPNQEGTAEFLLNLYGKVADIPEVDYIHLDYIRYVDVILARGLWEKYGLVMDEEYPTADYCYCDKCVADFKAATGIDIKSVEDPSKCAEWAQFRCDLITKLVNRIADEVHGKGKKVSAAVFPGPDSHAKWMVRQEWNKWNIDAFFPMNYNDFYLED
;
A
#
# COMPACT_ATOMS: atom_id res chain seq x y z
N ALA A 1 -8.92 27.67 -1.66
CA ALA A 1 -9.65 26.76 -0.75
C ALA A 1 -10.13 27.56 0.46
N HIS A 2 -9.26 28.08 1.34
CA HIS A 2 -9.58 28.69 2.63
C HIS A 2 -10.53 29.88 2.55
N ALA A 3 -10.38 30.75 1.54
CA ALA A 3 -11.29 31.89 1.34
C ALA A 3 -12.77 31.49 1.13
N ASN A 4 -13.02 30.22 0.78
CA ASN A 4 -14.35 29.64 0.59
C ASN A 4 -14.70 28.60 1.67
N GLY A 5 -13.95 28.58 2.79
CA GLY A 5 -14.18 27.65 3.90
C GLY A 5 -13.87 26.18 3.57
N MET A 6 -13.00 25.93 2.57
CA MET A 6 -12.59 24.58 2.16
C MET A 6 -11.20 24.25 2.68
N GLU A 7 -10.99 23.01 3.13
CA GLU A 7 -9.69 22.47 3.46
C GLU A 7 -8.92 22.03 2.20
N TYR A 8 -7.59 22.12 2.23
CA TYR A 8 -6.73 21.72 1.13
C TYR A 8 -6.00 20.41 1.46
N HIS A 9 -6.32 19.36 0.72
CA HIS A 9 -5.66 18.06 0.81
C HIS A 9 -4.60 17.92 -0.28
N ALA A 10 -3.33 17.84 0.10
CA ALA A 10 -2.23 17.59 -0.83
C ALA A 10 -2.20 16.09 -1.21
N TRP A 11 -2.71 15.76 -2.39
CA TRP A 11 -2.76 14.40 -2.91
C TRP A 11 -1.42 13.95 -3.47
N ILE A 12 -0.85 12.87 -2.92
CA ILE A 12 0.46 12.36 -3.33
C ILE A 12 0.43 10.82 -3.26
N PRO A 13 0.74 10.09 -4.38
CA PRO A 13 0.90 8.66 -4.34
C PRO A 13 2.00 8.22 -3.37
N ALA A 14 1.75 7.22 -2.54
CA ALA A 14 2.70 6.72 -1.56
C ALA A 14 3.60 5.62 -2.12
N MET A 15 3.05 4.44 -2.32
CA MET A 15 3.84 3.26 -2.67
C MET A 15 4.18 3.16 -4.16
N LEU A 16 3.52 3.93 -5.02
CA LEU A 16 3.83 3.97 -6.46
C LEU A 16 4.80 5.10 -6.76
N GLN A 17 6.08 4.79 -6.83
CA GLN A 17 7.14 5.76 -7.08
C GLN A 17 8.04 5.30 -8.23
N HIS A 18 8.61 6.26 -8.94
CA HIS A 18 9.52 6.02 -10.05
C HIS A 18 10.87 6.71 -9.79
N GLY A 19 11.94 6.12 -10.32
CA GLY A 19 13.27 6.76 -10.29
C GLY A 19 14.00 6.69 -8.95
N LEU A 20 13.54 5.85 -8.02
CA LEU A 20 14.24 5.57 -6.76
C LEU A 20 15.24 4.42 -6.93
N ASP A 21 16.05 4.18 -5.90
CA ASP A 21 16.96 3.04 -5.85
C ASP A 21 16.20 1.73 -6.01
N SER A 22 16.72 0.84 -6.87
CA SER A 22 16.08 -0.43 -7.20
C SER A 22 15.84 -1.35 -6.00
N THR A 23 16.64 -1.21 -4.95
CA THR A 23 16.52 -2.01 -3.71
C THR A 23 15.29 -1.68 -2.88
N LEU A 24 14.66 -0.53 -3.12
CA LEU A 24 13.46 -0.10 -2.42
C LEU A 24 12.17 -0.75 -2.95
N TYR A 25 12.24 -1.33 -4.15
CA TYR A 25 11.06 -1.90 -4.79
C TYR A 25 10.71 -3.28 -4.27
N ALA A 26 9.41 -3.55 -4.23
CA ALA A 26 8.88 -4.83 -3.79
C ALA A 26 9.25 -5.95 -4.78
N VAL A 27 9.40 -7.16 -4.25
CA VAL A 27 9.72 -8.38 -5.02
C VAL A 27 8.52 -9.31 -4.95
N ASN A 28 8.07 -9.83 -6.08
CA ASN A 28 6.95 -10.77 -6.11
C ASN A 28 7.36 -12.19 -5.67
N ARG A 29 6.38 -13.10 -5.57
CA ARG A 29 6.61 -14.49 -5.14
C ARG A 29 7.52 -15.27 -6.09
N LYS A 30 7.70 -14.83 -7.36
CA LYS A 30 8.65 -15.41 -8.31
C LYS A 30 10.08 -14.90 -8.15
N GLY A 31 10.32 -13.93 -7.26
CA GLY A 31 11.63 -13.29 -7.08
C GLY A 31 11.89 -12.14 -8.05
N GLU A 32 10.87 -11.64 -8.73
CA GLU A 32 11.00 -10.56 -9.70
C GLU A 32 10.69 -9.21 -9.03
N SER A 33 11.58 -8.22 -9.23
CA SER A 33 11.40 -6.88 -8.66
C SER A 33 10.41 -6.05 -9.45
N ALA A 34 9.51 -5.34 -8.76
CA ALA A 34 8.62 -4.35 -9.35
C ALA A 34 9.38 -3.18 -10.03
N TYR A 35 10.68 -3.04 -9.77
CA TYR A 35 11.54 -2.11 -10.50
C TYR A 35 11.69 -2.50 -11.97
N SER A 36 11.93 -3.77 -12.26
CA SER A 36 12.27 -4.30 -13.58
C SER A 36 11.10 -4.95 -14.31
N VAL A 37 10.18 -5.57 -13.57
CA VAL A 37 9.03 -6.28 -14.15
C VAL A 37 7.80 -5.38 -14.15
N GLN A 38 7.10 -5.38 -15.28
CA GLN A 38 5.84 -4.69 -15.41
C GLN A 38 4.71 -5.57 -14.85
N ALA A 39 3.93 -5.01 -13.92
CA ALA A 39 2.64 -5.55 -13.53
C ALA A 39 1.62 -5.41 -14.68
N TYR A 40 0.34 -5.71 -14.46
CA TYR A 40 -0.72 -5.56 -15.48
C TYR A 40 -0.94 -4.12 -15.96
N VAL A 41 -0.43 -3.13 -15.24
CA VAL A 41 -0.34 -1.75 -15.70
C VAL A 41 1.09 -1.22 -15.57
N PRO A 42 1.60 -0.44 -16.55
CA PRO A 42 3.02 -0.08 -16.61
C PRO A 42 3.49 0.84 -15.49
N TYR A 43 2.59 1.57 -14.85
CA TYR A 43 2.93 2.49 -13.77
C TYR A 43 3.03 1.81 -12.38
N TYR A 44 2.68 0.54 -12.25
CA TYR A 44 2.77 -0.17 -10.96
C TYR A 44 4.21 -0.56 -10.59
N LYS A 45 4.97 0.45 -10.21
CA LYS A 45 6.31 0.35 -9.61
C LYS A 45 6.17 0.48 -8.09
N CYS A 46 5.78 -0.62 -7.44
CA CYS A 46 5.46 -0.62 -6.01
C CYS A 46 6.72 -0.70 -5.15
N LEU A 47 6.83 0.18 -4.16
CA LEU A 47 7.87 0.12 -3.14
C LEU A 47 7.60 -1.00 -2.12
N CYS A 48 8.64 -1.46 -1.45
CA CYS A 48 8.50 -2.35 -0.31
C CYS A 48 8.32 -1.53 0.99
N PRO A 49 7.22 -1.68 1.72
CA PRO A 49 6.97 -0.92 2.95
C PRO A 49 7.93 -1.30 4.09
N ASN A 50 8.61 -2.44 3.99
CA ASN A 50 9.56 -2.91 4.99
C ASN A 50 11.01 -2.42 4.78
N GLN A 51 11.30 -1.75 3.67
CA GLN A 51 12.59 -1.12 3.46
C GLN A 51 12.64 0.23 4.21
N GLU A 52 13.65 0.42 5.07
CA GLU A 52 13.79 1.67 5.82
C GLU A 52 13.93 2.88 4.90
N GLY A 53 14.66 2.75 3.80
CA GLY A 53 14.77 3.81 2.79
C GLY A 53 13.44 4.20 2.14
N THR A 54 12.44 3.29 2.08
CA THR A 54 11.07 3.64 1.67
C THR A 54 10.42 4.58 2.70
N ALA A 55 10.52 4.24 3.99
CA ALA A 55 9.98 5.07 5.05
C ALA A 55 10.67 6.42 5.12
N GLU A 56 12.01 6.47 5.08
CA GLU A 56 12.79 7.71 5.06
C GLU A 56 12.41 8.62 3.89
N PHE A 57 12.26 8.05 2.70
CA PHE A 57 11.84 8.79 1.52
C PHE A 57 10.45 9.43 1.71
N LEU A 58 9.46 8.62 2.15
CA LEU A 58 8.08 9.09 2.32
C LEU A 58 7.95 10.10 3.47
N LEU A 59 8.62 9.88 4.60
CA LEU A 59 8.65 10.83 5.72
C LEU A 59 9.23 12.18 5.28
N ASN A 60 10.34 12.18 4.56
CA ASN A 60 10.94 13.40 4.03
C ASN A 60 10.03 14.11 3.01
N LEU A 61 9.40 13.35 2.10
CA LEU A 61 8.47 13.89 1.11
C LEU A 61 7.27 14.56 1.77
N TYR A 62 6.57 13.81 2.62
CA TYR A 62 5.35 14.31 3.27
C TYR A 62 5.65 15.37 4.31
N GLY A 63 6.77 15.25 5.03
CA GLY A 63 7.23 16.29 5.95
C GLY A 63 7.47 17.63 5.26
N LYS A 64 8.10 17.64 4.09
CA LYS A 64 8.29 18.88 3.30
C LYS A 64 6.97 19.47 2.80
N VAL A 65 6.02 18.64 2.40
CA VAL A 65 4.70 19.14 1.98
C VAL A 65 3.89 19.65 3.17
N ALA A 66 4.01 19.00 4.31
CA ALA A 66 3.37 19.46 5.56
C ALA A 66 3.92 20.80 6.09
N ASP A 67 5.15 21.20 5.69
CA ASP A 67 5.71 22.52 6.01
C ASP A 67 5.05 23.67 5.19
N ILE A 68 4.26 23.36 4.15
CA ILE A 68 3.55 24.35 3.35
C ILE A 68 2.35 24.87 4.16
N PRO A 69 2.28 26.18 4.46
CA PRO A 69 1.24 26.75 5.35
C PRO A 69 -0.18 26.48 4.87
N GLU A 70 -0.41 26.52 3.55
CA GLU A 70 -1.73 26.39 2.92
C GLU A 70 -2.26 24.95 2.89
N VAL A 71 -1.42 23.95 3.19
CA VAL A 71 -1.83 22.54 3.25
C VAL A 71 -2.47 22.27 4.60
N ASP A 72 -3.66 21.70 4.60
CA ASP A 72 -4.36 21.23 5.82
C ASP A 72 -4.16 19.74 6.05
N TYR A 73 -4.21 18.96 4.96
CA TYR A 73 -4.06 17.52 4.98
C TYR A 73 -3.00 17.02 4.00
N ILE A 74 -2.24 16.04 4.42
CA ILE A 74 -1.55 15.13 3.51
C ILE A 74 -2.52 14.03 3.14
N HIS A 75 -2.81 13.86 1.84
CA HIS A 75 -3.71 12.82 1.36
C HIS A 75 -2.91 11.68 0.72
N LEU A 76 -2.91 10.54 1.39
CA LEU A 76 -2.23 9.33 0.95
C LEU A 76 -3.08 8.58 -0.07
N ASP A 77 -2.58 8.43 -1.28
CA ASP A 77 -3.14 7.51 -2.26
C ASP A 77 -2.13 6.41 -2.56
N TYR A 78 -2.58 5.28 -3.09
CA TYR A 78 -1.73 4.11 -3.32
C TYR A 78 -0.89 3.69 -2.10
N ILE A 79 -1.38 3.95 -0.88
CA ILE A 79 -0.78 3.46 0.36
C ILE A 79 -1.19 2.01 0.60
N ARG A 80 -0.73 1.13 -0.29
CA ARG A 80 -1.12 -0.26 -0.39
C ARG A 80 -0.14 -1.04 -1.25
N TYR A 81 -0.25 -2.37 -1.23
CA TYR A 81 0.39 -3.19 -2.26
C TYR A 81 -0.33 -3.04 -3.60
N VAL A 82 0.29 -3.51 -4.69
CA VAL A 82 -0.43 -3.75 -5.95
C VAL A 82 -1.57 -4.72 -5.68
N ASP A 83 -2.59 -4.69 -6.54
CA ASP A 83 -3.74 -5.57 -6.37
C ASP A 83 -3.29 -7.04 -6.40
N VAL A 84 -3.35 -7.68 -5.25
CA VAL A 84 -3.10 -9.11 -5.08
C VAL A 84 -4.24 -9.87 -5.74
N ILE A 85 -5.45 -9.33 -5.58
CA ILE A 85 -6.65 -9.66 -6.34
C ILE A 85 -7.17 -8.37 -6.96
N LEU A 86 -7.27 -8.33 -8.29
CA LEU A 86 -7.84 -7.22 -9.00
C LEU A 86 -9.37 -7.23 -8.86
N ALA A 87 -9.95 -6.06 -8.63
CA ALA A 87 -11.41 -5.91 -8.58
C ALA A 87 -12.07 -6.45 -9.86
N ARG A 88 -13.11 -7.29 -9.71
CA ARG A 88 -13.73 -8.08 -10.79
C ARG A 88 -14.20 -7.23 -11.98
N GLY A 89 -14.75 -6.04 -11.72
CA GLY A 89 -15.18 -5.12 -12.78
C GLY A 89 -14.06 -4.59 -13.68
N LEU A 90 -12.79 -4.79 -13.29
CA LEU A 90 -11.62 -4.38 -14.06
C LEU A 90 -11.02 -5.51 -14.92
N TRP A 91 -11.45 -6.76 -14.73
CA TRP A 91 -10.86 -7.91 -15.40
C TRP A 91 -10.95 -7.81 -16.91
N GLU A 92 -12.12 -7.50 -17.45
CA GLU A 92 -12.32 -7.32 -18.90
C GLU A 92 -11.44 -6.20 -19.46
N LYS A 93 -11.37 -5.07 -18.76
CA LYS A 93 -10.57 -3.91 -19.17
C LYS A 93 -9.08 -4.23 -19.34
N TYR A 94 -8.55 -5.09 -18.49
CA TYR A 94 -7.12 -5.45 -18.50
C TYR A 94 -6.86 -6.82 -19.16
N GLY A 95 -7.89 -7.52 -19.60
CA GLY A 95 -7.77 -8.86 -20.18
C GLY A 95 -7.24 -9.89 -19.18
N LEU A 96 -7.58 -9.75 -17.90
CA LEU A 96 -7.10 -10.58 -16.80
C LEU A 96 -8.27 -11.26 -16.09
N VAL A 97 -8.00 -12.41 -15.50
CA VAL A 97 -8.81 -13.02 -14.45
C VAL A 97 -7.90 -13.18 -13.25
N MET A 98 -8.29 -12.59 -12.11
CA MET A 98 -7.52 -12.65 -10.86
C MET A 98 -8.43 -13.12 -9.71
N ASP A 99 -8.92 -14.35 -9.85
CA ASP A 99 -9.78 -15.03 -8.88
C ASP A 99 -9.00 -15.71 -7.73
N GLU A 100 -7.68 -15.73 -7.84
CA GLU A 100 -6.75 -16.20 -6.81
C GLU A 100 -5.50 -15.32 -6.74
N GLU A 101 -4.68 -15.50 -5.70
CA GLU A 101 -3.42 -14.75 -5.52
C GLU A 101 -2.32 -15.30 -6.45
N TYR A 102 -2.14 -14.68 -7.62
CA TYR A 102 -1.11 -15.08 -8.58
C TYR A 102 0.29 -14.70 -8.12
N PRO A 103 1.28 -15.61 -8.30
CA PRO A 103 2.67 -15.36 -7.88
C PRO A 103 3.30 -14.09 -8.45
N THR A 104 2.86 -13.64 -9.62
CA THR A 104 3.35 -12.43 -10.30
C THR A 104 2.80 -11.13 -9.70
N ALA A 105 1.68 -11.18 -8.99
CA ALA A 105 1.03 -10.03 -8.36
C ALA A 105 1.15 -10.06 -6.83
N ASP A 106 1.67 -11.13 -6.25
CA ASP A 106 1.80 -11.32 -4.82
C ASP A 106 3.15 -10.76 -4.30
N TYR A 107 3.11 -9.62 -3.61
CA TYR A 107 4.24 -8.88 -3.05
C TYR A 107 4.11 -8.75 -1.50
N CYS A 108 5.17 -8.53 -0.71
CA CYS A 108 6.59 -8.46 -1.06
C CYS A 108 7.35 -9.66 -0.49
N TYR A 109 8.12 -10.33 -1.33
CA TYR A 109 8.97 -11.48 -0.96
C TYR A 109 10.46 -11.11 -1.01
N CYS A 110 10.84 -9.84 -0.86
CA CYS A 110 12.25 -9.46 -0.74
C CYS A 110 12.87 -10.12 0.50
N ASP A 111 14.20 -10.29 0.49
CA ASP A 111 14.90 -11.02 1.55
C ASP A 111 14.64 -10.44 2.95
N LYS A 112 14.50 -9.10 3.06
CA LYS A 112 14.15 -8.45 4.33
C LYS A 112 12.76 -8.87 4.83
N CYS A 113 11.73 -8.85 3.97
CA CYS A 113 10.39 -9.27 4.35
C CYS A 113 10.35 -10.73 4.79
N VAL A 114 11.02 -11.60 4.05
CA VAL A 114 11.10 -13.04 4.37
C VAL A 114 11.82 -13.27 5.70
N ALA A 115 12.94 -12.59 5.92
CA ALA A 115 13.73 -12.73 7.15
C ALA A 115 12.96 -12.20 8.38
N ASP A 116 12.37 -11.01 8.28
CA ASP A 116 11.63 -10.40 9.39
C ASP A 116 10.37 -11.20 9.74
N PHE A 117 9.66 -11.73 8.74
CA PHE A 117 8.53 -12.62 8.96
C PHE A 117 8.95 -13.91 9.68
N LYS A 118 10.02 -14.55 9.21
CA LYS A 118 10.56 -15.75 9.85
C LYS A 118 11.00 -15.50 11.28
N ALA A 119 11.63 -14.35 11.54
CA ALA A 119 12.05 -13.98 12.88
C ALA A 119 10.84 -13.75 13.82
N ALA A 120 9.75 -13.16 13.30
CA ALA A 120 8.56 -12.87 14.08
C ALA A 120 7.67 -14.09 14.35
N THR A 121 7.62 -15.06 13.42
CA THR A 121 6.64 -16.16 13.46
C THR A 121 7.26 -17.55 13.55
N GLY A 122 8.55 -17.69 13.23
CA GLY A 122 9.22 -18.98 13.04
C GLY A 122 8.92 -19.65 11.70
N ILE A 123 8.01 -19.10 10.89
CA ILE A 123 7.60 -19.69 9.60
C ILE A 123 8.53 -19.21 8.49
N ASP A 124 9.07 -20.13 7.70
CA ASP A 124 9.76 -19.80 6.47
C ASP A 124 8.77 -19.78 5.31
N ILE A 125 8.34 -18.58 4.89
CA ILE A 125 7.32 -18.44 3.87
C ILE A 125 7.72 -19.03 2.52
N LYS A 126 9.02 -19.11 2.22
CA LYS A 126 9.53 -19.74 0.99
C LYS A 126 9.36 -21.27 1.00
N SER A 127 9.16 -21.89 2.16
CA SER A 127 8.92 -23.32 2.30
C SER A 127 7.44 -23.68 2.41
N VAL A 128 6.56 -22.69 2.48
CA VAL A 128 5.10 -22.91 2.52
C VAL A 128 4.62 -23.27 1.12
N GLU A 129 3.89 -24.37 0.98
CA GLU A 129 3.40 -24.87 -0.31
C GLU A 129 2.51 -23.84 -1.00
N ASP A 130 1.55 -23.27 -0.26
CA ASP A 130 0.66 -22.23 -0.76
C ASP A 130 0.67 -21.01 0.18
N PRO A 131 1.54 -20.02 -0.07
CA PRO A 131 1.63 -18.81 0.75
C PRO A 131 0.34 -17.98 0.81
N SER A 132 -0.55 -18.10 -0.18
CA SER A 132 -1.84 -17.39 -0.17
C SER A 132 -2.75 -17.83 0.97
N LYS A 133 -2.56 -19.05 1.48
CA LYS A 133 -3.30 -19.61 2.62
C LYS A 133 -2.63 -19.36 3.97
N CYS A 134 -1.46 -18.73 4.00
CA CYS A 134 -0.78 -18.37 5.24
C CYS A 134 -1.35 -17.07 5.80
N ALA A 135 -2.27 -17.19 6.75
CA ALA A 135 -2.94 -16.03 7.37
C ALA A 135 -1.93 -15.10 8.07
N GLU A 136 -0.89 -15.65 8.70
CA GLU A 136 0.17 -14.89 9.36
C GLU A 136 0.96 -14.05 8.35
N TRP A 137 1.20 -14.58 7.15
CA TRP A 137 1.86 -13.83 6.08
C TRP A 137 1.00 -12.70 5.55
N ALA A 138 -0.30 -12.93 5.37
CA ALA A 138 -1.23 -11.89 4.96
C ALA A 138 -1.29 -10.78 6.02
N GLN A 139 -1.39 -11.14 7.31
CA GLN A 139 -1.42 -10.19 8.42
C GLN A 139 -0.11 -9.40 8.54
N PHE A 140 1.04 -10.07 8.45
CA PHE A 140 2.35 -9.40 8.48
C PHE A 140 2.44 -8.29 7.44
N ARG A 141 1.94 -8.52 6.23
CA ARG A 141 1.94 -7.50 5.17
C ARG A 141 0.99 -6.33 5.48
N CYS A 142 -0.17 -6.60 6.07
CA CYS A 142 -1.07 -5.54 6.57
C CYS A 142 -0.40 -4.70 7.66
N ASP A 143 0.31 -5.35 8.57
CA ASP A 143 1.00 -4.70 9.68
C ASP A 143 2.16 -3.80 9.19
N LEU A 144 2.85 -4.19 8.11
CA LEU A 144 3.88 -3.36 7.48
C LEU A 144 3.30 -2.05 6.92
N ILE A 145 2.17 -2.11 6.22
CA ILE A 145 1.48 -0.90 5.73
C ILE A 145 1.00 -0.06 6.91
N THR A 146 0.36 -0.67 7.90
CA THR A 146 -0.12 0.01 9.11
C THR A 146 1.02 0.75 9.84
N LYS A 147 2.15 0.08 10.03
CA LYS A 147 3.34 0.67 10.63
C LYS A 147 3.85 1.88 9.84
N LEU A 148 3.92 1.77 8.52
CA LEU A 148 4.37 2.86 7.66
C LEU A 148 3.41 4.05 7.72
N VAL A 149 2.10 3.81 7.62
CA VAL A 149 1.07 4.87 7.72
C VAL A 149 1.16 5.59 9.05
N ASN A 150 1.25 4.86 10.15
CA ASN A 150 1.30 5.47 11.47
C ASN A 150 2.59 6.30 11.67
N ARG A 151 3.74 5.88 11.13
CA ARG A 151 4.97 6.70 11.11
C ARG A 151 4.77 8.01 10.30
N ILE A 152 4.11 7.94 9.16
CA ILE A 152 3.79 9.12 8.34
C ILE A 152 2.83 10.04 9.11
N ALA A 153 1.81 9.48 9.75
CA ALA A 153 0.85 10.24 10.54
C ALA A 153 1.54 10.97 11.70
N ASP A 154 2.42 10.30 12.42
CA ASP A 154 3.17 10.90 13.55
C ASP A 154 4.03 12.09 13.05
N GLU A 155 4.72 11.96 11.90
CA GLU A 155 5.51 13.05 11.30
C GLU A 155 4.62 14.24 10.92
N VAL A 156 3.50 13.99 10.27
CA VAL A 156 2.58 15.03 9.77
C VAL A 156 1.85 15.71 10.95
N HIS A 157 1.38 14.94 11.91
CA HIS A 157 0.76 15.45 13.14
C HIS A 157 1.75 16.29 13.96
N GLY A 158 3.02 15.88 14.02
CA GLY A 158 4.09 16.65 14.69
C GLY A 158 4.30 18.04 14.07
N LYS A 159 3.86 18.25 12.83
CA LYS A 159 3.85 19.55 12.12
C LYS A 159 2.50 20.29 12.21
N GLY A 160 1.57 19.78 12.98
CA GLY A 160 0.24 20.38 13.17
C GLY A 160 -0.70 20.23 11.97
N LYS A 161 -0.40 19.29 11.06
CA LYS A 161 -1.23 18.98 9.90
C LYS A 161 -1.97 17.67 10.12
N LYS A 162 -2.96 17.39 9.29
CA LYS A 162 -3.79 16.20 9.34
C LYS A 162 -3.43 15.22 8.21
N VAL A 163 -3.85 13.97 8.36
CA VAL A 163 -3.64 12.92 7.35
C VAL A 163 -4.98 12.35 6.91
N SER A 164 -5.13 12.19 5.61
CA SER A 164 -6.25 11.45 5.01
C SER A 164 -5.74 10.41 4.02
N ALA A 165 -6.57 9.43 3.69
CA ALA A 165 -6.17 8.41 2.73
C ALA A 165 -7.32 7.95 1.83
N ALA A 166 -7.00 7.69 0.56
CA ALA A 166 -7.84 6.90 -0.33
C ALA A 166 -7.66 5.43 0.01
N VAL A 167 -8.76 4.74 0.29
CA VAL A 167 -8.74 3.34 0.73
C VAL A 167 -9.75 2.49 -0.04
N PHE A 168 -9.50 1.20 -0.13
CA PHE A 168 -10.49 0.26 -0.62
C PHE A 168 -11.62 0.10 0.41
N PRO A 169 -12.84 -0.20 0.01
CA PRO A 169 -13.94 -0.44 0.95
C PRO A 169 -13.67 -1.68 1.81
N GLY A 170 -14.22 -1.67 3.04
CA GLY A 170 -14.17 -2.79 3.96
C GLY A 170 -12.77 -3.15 4.47
N PRO A 171 -12.31 -2.55 5.60
CA PRO A 171 -10.96 -2.77 6.15
C PRO A 171 -10.71 -4.21 6.59
N ASP A 172 -11.77 -4.93 6.97
CA ASP A 172 -11.71 -6.33 7.41
C ASP A 172 -12.06 -7.32 6.29
N SER A 173 -12.34 -6.85 5.08
CA SER A 173 -12.75 -7.64 3.93
C SER A 173 -11.97 -7.24 2.66
N HIS A 174 -12.59 -6.55 1.72
CA HIS A 174 -12.01 -6.22 0.42
C HIS A 174 -10.65 -5.51 0.50
N ALA A 175 -10.55 -4.45 1.29
CA ALA A 175 -9.31 -3.70 1.43
C ALA A 175 -8.16 -4.56 1.97
N LYS A 176 -8.45 -5.39 2.98
CA LYS A 176 -7.47 -6.29 3.58
C LYS A 176 -7.06 -7.40 2.63
N TRP A 177 -8.04 -8.02 1.96
CA TRP A 177 -7.80 -9.16 1.08
C TRP A 177 -7.15 -8.75 -0.23
N MET A 178 -7.69 -7.72 -0.91
CA MET A 178 -7.25 -7.35 -2.25
C MET A 178 -5.92 -6.60 -2.26
N VAL A 179 -5.67 -5.72 -1.26
CA VAL A 179 -4.54 -4.79 -1.29
C VAL A 179 -3.79 -4.64 0.04
N ARG A 180 -4.11 -5.46 1.04
CA ARG A 180 -3.49 -5.45 2.37
C ARG A 180 -3.66 -4.13 3.13
N GLN A 181 -4.78 -3.44 2.93
CA GLN A 181 -5.15 -2.24 3.68
C GLN A 181 -6.06 -2.62 4.85
N GLU A 182 -5.52 -2.66 6.08
CA GLU A 182 -6.28 -2.82 7.34
C GLU A 182 -6.44 -1.45 8.01
N TRP A 183 -7.07 -0.51 7.26
CA TRP A 183 -7.07 0.91 7.57
C TRP A 183 -7.83 1.30 8.86
N ASN A 184 -8.67 0.44 9.41
CA ASN A 184 -9.27 0.61 10.73
C ASN A 184 -8.25 0.64 11.89
N LYS A 185 -6.97 0.29 11.61
CA LYS A 185 -5.84 0.35 12.54
C LYS A 185 -4.94 1.57 12.33
N TRP A 186 -5.30 2.47 11.41
CA TRP A 186 -4.47 3.62 11.07
C TRP A 186 -4.80 4.83 11.91
N ASN A 187 -3.78 5.50 12.44
CA ASN A 187 -3.91 6.71 13.24
C ASN A 187 -3.97 7.98 12.35
N ILE A 188 -4.96 8.03 11.46
CA ILE A 188 -5.18 9.16 10.55
C ILE A 188 -6.56 9.81 10.77
N ASP A 189 -6.77 11.01 10.21
CA ASP A 189 -7.91 11.87 10.56
C ASP A 189 -9.13 11.65 9.66
N ALA A 190 -8.93 11.20 8.43
CA ALA A 190 -10.03 10.96 7.50
C ALA A 190 -9.74 9.82 6.51
N PHE A 191 -10.79 9.06 6.20
CA PHE A 191 -10.75 7.98 5.22
C PHE A 191 -11.70 8.28 4.07
N PHE A 192 -11.24 8.03 2.85
CA PHE A 192 -12.00 8.19 1.63
C PHE A 192 -12.14 6.83 0.92
N PRO A 193 -13.13 6.00 1.30
CA PRO A 193 -13.36 4.73 0.64
C PRO A 193 -13.74 4.93 -0.83
N MET A 194 -13.02 4.24 -1.71
CA MET A 194 -13.22 4.30 -3.16
C MET A 194 -14.36 3.36 -3.57
N ASN A 195 -15.60 3.74 -3.26
CA ASN A 195 -16.81 2.96 -3.54
C ASN A 195 -17.23 3.13 -5.02
N TYR A 196 -16.43 2.59 -5.93
CA TYR A 196 -16.74 2.63 -7.36
C TYR A 196 -17.64 1.45 -7.73
N ASN A 197 -18.91 1.72 -8.05
CA ASN A 197 -19.93 0.69 -8.32
C ASN A 197 -19.50 -0.32 -9.38
N ASP A 198 -18.77 0.15 -10.40
CA ASP A 198 -18.36 -0.69 -11.52
C ASP A 198 -17.10 -1.55 -11.24
N PHE A 199 -16.44 -1.35 -10.07
CA PHE A 199 -15.21 -2.07 -9.74
C PHE A 199 -15.51 -3.35 -8.96
N TYR A 200 -16.41 -3.26 -7.98
CA TYR A 200 -16.72 -4.34 -7.06
C TYR A 200 -18.04 -4.99 -7.47
N LEU A 201 -17.98 -5.78 -8.54
CA LEU A 201 -19.12 -6.59 -8.95
C LEU A 201 -19.22 -7.79 -8.00
N GLU A 202 -20.18 -7.74 -7.10
CA GLU A 202 -20.58 -8.87 -6.28
C GLU A 202 -21.71 -9.60 -6.98
N ASP A 203 -21.73 -10.96 -6.88
CA ASP A 203 -22.80 -11.80 -7.41
C ASP A 203 -24.05 -11.74 -6.52
#